data_d3ed4c967f3da1b583ff4a11715c6b96
#
_entry.id   d3ed4c967f3da1b583ff4a11715c6b96
#
_cell.length_a   1.000
_cell.length_b   1.000
_cell.length_c   1.000
_cell.angle_alpha   90.00
_cell.angle_beta   90.00
_cell.angle_gamma   90.00
#
_symmetry.space_group_name_H-M   'P 1'
#
loop_
_entity.id
_entity.type
_entity.pdbx_description
1 polymer ?
#
loop_
_entity_poly.entity_id
_entity_poly.type
_entity_poly.pdbx_seq_one_letter_code
_entity_poly.pdbx_strand_id
1 'polypeptide(L)'
;STGMMIGWAFYDSVIAGLAAGIALTMTENMYKKGLLEKRRRRLLSQFKDLLYSISSFVSTGRSLGQALEESIDFWRGTYDDQDYIMRELKQMTKNIKESNMPDVDSFDDFAKRSGLEDAEDFVMVCKTCKATGADFFKAAERSAGIIEDKIDIERELSSIMVQKRFEGRMIASSPFGLILMIKILSPDYMAPLYETALGRAVSTISLVLMAA
;
A
#
# COMPACT_ATOMS: atom_id res chain seq x y z
N SER A 1 13.27 -23.82 7.49
CA SER A 1 14.18 -24.79 8.14
C SER A 1 15.43 -24.13 8.76
N THR A 2 15.94 -23.05 8.20
CA THR A 2 17.13 -22.33 8.73
C THR A 2 16.89 -21.65 10.09
N GLY A 3 15.71 -21.08 10.35
CA GLY A 3 15.38 -20.47 11.65
C GLY A 3 15.29 -21.48 12.80
N MET A 4 14.87 -22.70 12.49
CA MET A 4 14.77 -23.79 13.44
C MET A 4 16.17 -24.30 13.87
N MET A 5 17.14 -24.31 12.96
CA MET A 5 18.53 -24.68 13.26
C MET A 5 19.26 -23.62 14.09
N ILE A 6 18.99 -22.34 13.85
CA ILE A 6 19.57 -21.22 14.62
C ILE A 6 19.00 -21.19 16.05
N GLY A 7 17.69 -21.43 16.21
CA GLY A 7 17.05 -21.53 17.54
C GLY A 7 17.56 -22.69 18.37
N TRP A 8 17.81 -23.86 17.75
CA TRP A 8 18.37 -25.02 18.42
C TRP A 8 19.83 -24.82 18.85
N ALA A 9 20.64 -24.15 17.99
CA ALA A 9 22.07 -23.94 18.26
C ALA A 9 22.34 -22.90 19.37
N PHE A 10 21.42 -21.93 19.56
CA PHE A 10 21.66 -20.82 20.49
C PHE A 10 20.89 -20.89 21.81
N TYR A 11 19.81 -21.64 21.92
CA TYR A 11 18.93 -21.59 23.10
C TYR A 11 18.52 -22.94 23.68
N ASP A 12 18.94 -24.07 23.12
CA ASP A 12 18.62 -25.45 23.59
C ASP A 12 17.12 -25.65 23.98
N SER A 13 16.22 -24.84 23.37
CA SER A 13 14.78 -24.80 23.65
C SER A 13 13.99 -24.90 22.36
N VAL A 14 13.24 -25.99 22.21
CA VAL A 14 12.28 -26.23 21.11
C VAL A 14 11.26 -25.09 20.99
N ILE A 15 10.93 -24.44 22.09
CA ILE A 15 9.95 -23.35 22.16
C ILE A 15 10.47 -22.10 21.42
N ALA A 16 11.77 -21.76 21.57
CA ALA A 16 12.37 -20.62 20.86
C ALA A 16 12.47 -20.88 19.35
N GLY A 17 12.71 -22.13 18.93
CA GLY A 17 12.72 -22.53 17.53
C GLY A 17 11.32 -22.42 16.88
N LEU A 18 10.27 -22.83 17.59
CA LEU A 18 8.88 -22.69 17.17
C LEU A 18 8.45 -21.22 17.05
N ALA A 19 8.80 -20.39 18.06
CA ALA A 19 8.49 -18.96 18.03
C ALA A 19 9.20 -18.24 16.88
N ALA A 20 10.46 -18.55 16.59
CA ALA A 20 11.19 -18.02 15.45
C ALA A 20 10.59 -18.49 14.11
N GLY A 21 10.12 -19.73 14.00
CA GLY A 21 9.44 -20.24 12.82
C GLY A 21 8.12 -19.53 12.53
N ILE A 22 7.32 -19.28 13.55
CA ILE A 22 6.05 -18.53 13.44
C ILE A 22 6.32 -17.06 13.06
N ALA A 23 7.32 -16.42 13.66
CA ALA A 23 7.70 -15.05 13.33
C ALA A 23 8.13 -14.91 11.86
N LEU A 24 8.90 -15.85 11.31
CA LEU A 24 9.33 -15.85 9.91
C LEU A 24 8.15 -15.99 8.93
N THR A 25 7.17 -16.86 9.23
CA THR A 25 6.00 -17.01 8.36
C THR A 25 5.06 -15.80 8.39
N MET A 26 4.96 -15.12 9.54
CA MET A 26 4.20 -13.87 9.65
C MET A 26 4.85 -12.72 8.85
N THR A 27 6.18 -12.63 8.84
CA THR A 27 6.90 -11.60 8.09
C THR A 27 6.76 -11.77 6.56
N GLU A 28 6.78 -13.00 6.05
CA GLU A 28 6.58 -13.25 4.61
C GLU A 28 5.18 -12.83 4.13
N ASN A 29 4.14 -13.11 4.90
CA ASN A 29 2.77 -12.72 4.55
C ASN A 29 2.56 -11.19 4.60
N MET A 30 3.18 -10.51 5.56
CA MET A 30 3.14 -9.04 5.63
C MET A 30 3.91 -8.40 4.47
N TYR A 31 5.05 -8.97 4.07
CA TYR A 31 5.83 -8.46 2.95
C TYR A 31 5.10 -8.59 1.60
N LYS A 32 4.47 -9.73 1.34
CA LYS A 32 3.67 -9.96 0.12
C LYS A 32 2.47 -9.00 0.04
N LYS A 33 1.74 -8.81 1.15
CA LYS A 33 0.63 -7.84 1.21
C LYS A 33 1.11 -6.42 0.93
N GLY A 34 2.23 -6.01 1.50
CA GLY A 34 2.79 -4.68 1.26
C GLY A 34 3.22 -4.44 -0.19
N LEU A 35 3.73 -5.45 -0.89
CA LEU A 35 4.08 -5.37 -2.31
C LEU A 35 2.83 -5.24 -3.20
N LEU A 36 1.79 -6.03 -2.92
CA LEU A 36 0.53 -5.96 -3.64
C LEU A 36 -0.14 -4.59 -3.47
N GLU A 37 -0.11 -4.06 -2.26
CA GLU A 37 -0.68 -2.74 -1.98
C GLU A 37 0.08 -1.60 -2.67
N LYS A 38 1.41 -1.66 -2.68
CA LYS A 38 2.25 -0.71 -3.45
C LYS A 38 1.94 -0.78 -4.95
N ARG A 39 1.78 -1.98 -5.50
CA ARG A 39 1.40 -2.19 -6.90
C ARG A 39 0.03 -1.57 -7.17
N ARG A 40 -0.97 -1.85 -6.32
CA ARG A 40 -2.33 -1.32 -6.46
C ARG A 40 -2.36 0.20 -6.41
N ARG A 41 -1.66 0.82 -5.45
CA ARG A 41 -1.54 2.28 -5.34
C ARG A 41 -0.86 2.91 -6.56
N ARG A 42 0.21 2.29 -7.08
CA ARG A 42 0.87 2.77 -8.30
C ARG A 42 -0.07 2.70 -9.49
N LEU A 43 -0.77 1.58 -9.67
CA LEU A 43 -1.73 1.41 -10.76
C LEU A 43 -2.91 2.40 -10.62
N LEU A 44 -3.41 2.65 -9.41
CA LEU A 44 -4.47 3.62 -9.17
C LEU A 44 -4.05 5.04 -9.57
N SER A 45 -2.83 5.46 -9.21
CA SER A 45 -2.29 6.76 -9.63
C SER A 45 -2.16 6.85 -11.15
N GLN A 46 -1.65 5.81 -11.79
CA GLN A 46 -1.53 5.74 -13.24
C GLN A 46 -2.91 5.73 -13.94
N PHE A 47 -3.90 5.07 -13.34
CA PHE A 47 -5.27 5.05 -13.84
C PHE A 47 -5.92 6.44 -13.75
N LYS A 48 -5.70 7.17 -12.67
CA LYS A 48 -6.13 8.57 -12.54
C LYS A 48 -5.57 9.42 -13.69
N ASP A 49 -4.27 9.31 -13.96
CA ASP A 49 -3.61 10.07 -15.02
C ASP A 49 -4.17 9.69 -16.42
N LEU A 50 -4.48 8.40 -16.61
CA LEU A 50 -5.17 7.93 -17.81
C LEU A 50 -6.56 8.56 -17.96
N LEU A 51 -7.35 8.64 -16.90
CA LEU A 51 -8.70 9.25 -16.96
C LEU A 51 -8.63 10.72 -17.35
N TYR A 52 -7.65 11.48 -16.85
CA TYR A 52 -7.43 12.87 -17.28
C TYR A 52 -7.05 12.97 -18.75
N SER A 53 -6.18 12.10 -19.26
CA SER A 53 -5.83 12.11 -20.68
C SER A 53 -7.02 11.75 -21.58
N ILE A 54 -7.78 10.72 -21.21
CA ILE A 54 -9.00 10.32 -21.92
C ILE A 54 -10.01 11.46 -21.94
N SER A 55 -10.27 12.08 -20.77
CA SER A 55 -11.21 13.20 -20.70
C SER A 55 -10.77 14.34 -21.62
N SER A 56 -9.48 14.67 -21.66
CA SER A 56 -8.94 15.69 -22.54
C SER A 56 -9.15 15.35 -24.02
N PHE A 57 -8.85 14.12 -24.45
CA PHE A 57 -9.03 13.72 -25.86
C PHE A 57 -10.51 13.64 -26.25
N VAL A 58 -11.38 13.13 -25.38
CA VAL A 58 -12.83 13.10 -25.64
C VAL A 58 -13.40 14.51 -25.74
N SER A 59 -12.91 15.50 -24.95
CA SER A 59 -13.34 16.89 -25.03
C SER A 59 -13.06 17.54 -26.40
N THR A 60 -12.05 17.03 -27.12
CA THR A 60 -11.71 17.47 -28.46
C THR A 60 -12.51 16.73 -29.57
N GLY A 61 -13.49 15.91 -29.18
CA GLY A 61 -14.36 15.17 -30.08
C GLY A 61 -13.85 13.79 -30.53
N ARG A 62 -12.82 13.27 -29.87
CA ARG A 62 -12.34 11.89 -30.09
C ARG A 62 -13.32 10.88 -29.52
N SER A 63 -13.47 9.73 -30.18
CA SER A 63 -14.16 8.59 -29.55
C SER A 63 -13.32 8.00 -28.40
N LEU A 64 -13.97 7.25 -27.52
CA LEU A 64 -13.28 6.63 -26.39
C LEU A 64 -12.14 5.69 -26.84
N GLY A 65 -12.36 4.91 -27.90
CA GLY A 65 -11.32 4.04 -28.46
C GLY A 65 -10.14 4.82 -29.04
N GLN A 66 -10.39 5.95 -29.72
CA GLN A 66 -9.34 6.84 -30.21
C GLN A 66 -8.59 7.52 -29.06
N ALA A 67 -9.30 7.94 -28.00
CA ALA A 67 -8.69 8.54 -26.81
C ALA A 67 -7.75 7.57 -26.09
N LEU A 68 -8.11 6.29 -26.01
CA LEU A 68 -7.25 5.24 -25.48
C LEU A 68 -5.97 5.06 -26.31
N GLU A 69 -6.11 5.06 -27.63
CA GLU A 69 -4.95 4.92 -28.53
C GLU A 69 -4.01 6.11 -28.42
N GLU A 70 -4.52 7.33 -28.50
CA GLU A 70 -3.74 8.56 -28.36
C GLU A 70 -3.10 8.67 -26.97
N SER A 71 -3.73 8.12 -25.93
CA SER A 71 -3.15 8.04 -24.59
C SER A 71 -1.87 7.19 -24.54
N ILE A 72 -1.75 6.15 -25.37
CA ILE A 72 -0.50 5.35 -25.44
C ILE A 72 0.65 6.23 -25.90
N ASP A 73 0.46 7.00 -26.96
CA ASP A 73 1.51 7.87 -27.49
C ASP A 73 1.79 9.05 -26.57
N PHE A 74 0.77 9.61 -25.93
CA PHE A 74 0.91 10.70 -24.97
C PHE A 74 1.74 10.31 -23.75
N TRP A 75 1.54 9.10 -23.22
CA TRP A 75 2.25 8.62 -22.05
C TRP A 75 3.59 7.94 -22.36
N ARG A 76 3.90 7.71 -23.64
CA ARG A 76 5.19 7.19 -24.09
C ARG A 76 6.29 8.20 -23.74
N GLY A 77 7.17 7.87 -22.84
CA GLY A 77 8.23 8.74 -22.30
C GLY A 77 8.01 9.18 -20.86
N THR A 78 6.78 9.13 -20.35
CA THR A 78 6.49 9.32 -18.91
C THR A 78 6.42 7.98 -18.19
N TYR A 79 5.79 7.00 -18.82
CA TYR A 79 5.68 5.63 -18.33
C TYR A 79 6.46 4.67 -19.23
N ASP A 80 7.15 3.73 -18.59
CA ASP A 80 7.83 2.64 -19.31
C ASP A 80 6.80 1.69 -19.92
N ASP A 81 7.16 1.04 -21.02
CA ASP A 81 6.37 -0.01 -21.67
C ASP A 81 6.04 -1.18 -20.71
N GLN A 82 6.84 -1.36 -19.67
CA GLN A 82 6.64 -2.37 -18.61
C GLN A 82 5.73 -1.89 -17.47
N ASP A 83 5.36 -0.62 -17.43
CA ASP A 83 4.43 -0.10 -16.44
C ASP A 83 3.05 -0.73 -16.59
N TYR A 84 2.39 -0.95 -15.45
CA TYR A 84 1.12 -1.65 -15.41
C TYR A 84 0.08 -1.00 -16.33
N ILE A 85 -0.05 0.32 -16.27
CA ILE A 85 -1.04 1.05 -17.07
C ILE A 85 -0.76 0.95 -18.58
N MET A 86 0.51 1.03 -19.01
CA MET A 86 0.88 0.93 -20.42
C MET A 86 0.57 -0.45 -21.00
N ARG A 87 0.79 -1.49 -20.22
CA ARG A 87 0.42 -2.86 -20.62
C ARG A 87 -1.08 -3.03 -20.73
N GLU A 88 -1.84 -2.48 -19.79
CA GLU A 88 -3.31 -2.53 -19.81
C GLU A 88 -3.88 -1.69 -20.96
N LEU A 89 -3.35 -0.48 -21.21
CA LEU A 89 -3.72 0.36 -22.35
C LEU A 89 -3.54 -0.37 -23.68
N LYS A 90 -2.37 -0.98 -23.88
CA LYS A 90 -2.11 -1.77 -25.10
C LYS A 90 -3.07 -2.94 -25.23
N GLN A 91 -3.39 -3.61 -24.12
CA GLN A 91 -4.36 -4.71 -24.11
C GLN A 91 -5.78 -4.22 -24.44
N MET A 92 -6.22 -3.11 -23.84
CA MET A 92 -7.54 -2.52 -24.10
C MET A 92 -7.68 -2.10 -25.56
N THR A 93 -6.69 -1.38 -26.10
CA THR A 93 -6.67 -0.96 -27.50
C THR A 93 -6.66 -2.15 -28.46
N LYS A 94 -5.91 -3.21 -28.11
CA LYS A 94 -5.91 -4.45 -28.88
C LYS A 94 -7.27 -5.14 -28.87
N ASN A 95 -7.93 -5.24 -27.72
CA ASN A 95 -9.26 -5.84 -27.60
C ASN A 95 -10.29 -5.08 -28.46
N ILE A 96 -10.23 -3.74 -28.47
CA ILE A 96 -11.13 -2.91 -29.28
C ILE A 96 -10.86 -3.12 -30.77
N LYS A 97 -9.60 -3.08 -31.22
CA LYS A 97 -9.24 -3.15 -32.64
C LYS A 97 -9.33 -4.55 -33.25
N GLU A 98 -8.80 -5.55 -32.53
CA GLU A 98 -8.68 -6.91 -33.07
C GLU A 98 -9.90 -7.78 -32.75
N SER A 99 -10.48 -7.62 -31.55
CA SER A 99 -11.62 -8.41 -31.09
C SER A 99 -12.96 -7.71 -31.31
N ASN A 100 -12.94 -6.49 -31.86
CA ASN A 100 -14.14 -5.63 -32.06
C ASN A 100 -14.96 -5.49 -30.77
N MET A 101 -14.28 -5.48 -29.62
CA MET A 101 -14.89 -5.35 -28.31
C MET A 101 -15.39 -3.93 -28.10
N PRO A 102 -16.61 -3.72 -27.59
CA PRO A 102 -17.08 -2.38 -27.24
C PRO A 102 -16.15 -1.69 -26.24
N ASP A 103 -15.93 -0.39 -26.38
CA ASP A 103 -15.01 0.40 -25.57
C ASP A 103 -15.27 0.22 -24.07
N VAL A 104 -16.54 0.27 -23.64
CA VAL A 104 -16.93 0.12 -22.23
C VAL A 104 -16.66 -1.30 -21.71
N ASP A 105 -16.82 -2.31 -22.55
CA ASP A 105 -16.55 -3.71 -22.18
C ASP A 105 -15.04 -3.96 -22.02
N SER A 106 -14.21 -3.25 -22.79
CA SER A 106 -12.76 -3.26 -22.65
C SER A 106 -12.31 -2.65 -21.31
N PHE A 107 -12.99 -1.58 -20.86
CA PHE A 107 -12.78 -1.04 -19.52
C PHE A 107 -13.26 -1.99 -18.41
N ASP A 108 -14.37 -2.68 -18.61
CA ASP A 108 -14.89 -3.68 -17.66
C ASP A 108 -13.91 -4.85 -17.47
N ASP A 109 -13.32 -5.32 -18.56
CA ASP A 109 -12.28 -6.34 -18.55
C ASP A 109 -11.01 -5.86 -17.80
N PHE A 110 -10.57 -4.62 -18.06
CA PHE A 110 -9.48 -3.99 -17.30
C PHE A 110 -9.80 -3.89 -15.81
N ALA A 111 -10.98 -3.40 -15.42
CA ALA A 111 -11.38 -3.25 -14.03
C ALA A 111 -11.31 -4.58 -13.27
N LYS A 112 -11.87 -5.64 -13.86
CA LYS A 112 -11.83 -7.00 -13.28
C LYS A 112 -10.43 -7.56 -13.12
N ARG A 113 -9.54 -7.32 -14.09
CA ARG A 113 -8.15 -7.79 -14.02
C ARG A 113 -7.30 -6.99 -13.05
N SER A 114 -7.53 -5.68 -12.97
CA SER A 114 -6.79 -4.77 -12.11
C SER A 114 -7.09 -4.98 -10.62
N GLY A 115 -8.32 -5.39 -10.31
CA GLY A 115 -8.85 -5.47 -8.94
C GLY A 115 -8.93 -4.09 -8.28
N LEU A 116 -9.01 -3.02 -9.07
CA LEU A 116 -9.23 -1.65 -8.59
C LEU A 116 -10.74 -1.39 -8.49
N GLU A 117 -11.22 -1.15 -7.29
CA GLU A 117 -12.60 -0.76 -7.02
C GLU A 117 -12.98 0.54 -7.76
N ASP A 118 -12.07 1.51 -7.76
CA ASP A 118 -12.25 2.79 -8.47
C ASP A 118 -12.39 2.60 -10.00
N ALA A 119 -11.78 1.56 -10.57
CA ALA A 119 -11.96 1.23 -11.98
C ALA A 119 -13.32 0.57 -12.24
N GLU A 120 -13.81 -0.26 -11.32
CA GLU A 120 -15.15 -0.85 -11.42
C GLU A 120 -16.24 0.24 -11.32
N ASP A 121 -16.08 1.19 -10.39
CA ASP A 121 -16.96 2.35 -10.24
C ASP A 121 -16.98 3.19 -11.53
N PHE A 122 -15.81 3.45 -12.10
CA PHE A 122 -15.72 4.18 -13.37
C PHE A 122 -16.45 3.46 -14.51
N VAL A 123 -16.32 2.14 -14.61
CA VAL A 123 -17.06 1.34 -15.62
C VAL A 123 -18.57 1.47 -15.42
N MET A 124 -19.06 1.50 -14.20
CA MET A 124 -20.48 1.73 -13.92
C MET A 124 -20.93 3.10 -14.42
N VAL A 125 -20.11 4.13 -14.17
CA VAL A 125 -20.34 5.49 -14.69
C VAL A 125 -20.36 5.50 -16.22
N CYS A 126 -19.40 4.81 -16.89
CA CYS A 126 -19.36 4.69 -18.34
C CYS A 126 -20.63 4.04 -18.92
N LYS A 127 -21.09 2.94 -18.33
CA LYS A 127 -22.32 2.24 -18.72
C LYS A 127 -23.53 3.15 -18.58
N THR A 128 -23.59 3.94 -17.51
CA THR A 128 -24.66 4.90 -17.26
C THR A 128 -24.63 6.04 -18.29
N CYS A 129 -23.45 6.63 -18.56
CA CYS A 129 -23.29 7.67 -19.58
C CYS A 129 -23.73 7.18 -20.97
N LYS A 130 -23.36 5.94 -21.34
CA LYS A 130 -23.76 5.34 -22.61
C LYS A 130 -25.27 5.12 -22.72
N ALA A 131 -25.92 4.75 -21.62
CA ALA A 131 -27.37 4.51 -21.56
C ALA A 131 -28.20 5.80 -21.57
N THR A 132 -27.69 6.86 -20.93
CA THR A 132 -28.41 8.14 -20.75
C THR A 132 -28.01 9.21 -21.75
N GLY A 133 -26.93 9.03 -22.53
CA GLY A 133 -26.33 10.05 -23.36
C GLY A 133 -25.63 11.17 -22.56
N ALA A 134 -25.30 10.91 -21.29
CA ALA A 134 -24.61 11.87 -20.45
C ALA A 134 -23.19 12.17 -20.95
N ASP A 135 -22.67 13.31 -20.56
CA ASP A 135 -21.35 13.81 -20.95
C ASP A 135 -20.23 12.95 -20.32
N PHE A 136 -19.66 12.09 -21.15
CA PHE A 136 -18.56 11.20 -20.76
C PHE A 136 -17.31 11.96 -20.33
N PHE A 137 -17.03 13.11 -20.94
CA PHE A 137 -15.89 13.95 -20.56
C PHE A 137 -15.96 14.35 -19.08
N LYS A 138 -17.09 14.94 -18.68
CA LYS A 138 -17.30 15.35 -17.28
C LYS A 138 -17.29 14.17 -16.31
N ALA A 139 -17.77 13.02 -16.75
CA ALA A 139 -17.77 11.81 -15.94
C ALA A 139 -16.33 11.31 -15.70
N ALA A 140 -15.50 11.26 -16.73
CA ALA A 140 -14.09 10.85 -16.63
C ALA A 140 -13.27 11.82 -15.78
N GLU A 141 -13.43 13.13 -16.01
CA GLU A 141 -12.76 14.18 -15.23
C GLU A 141 -13.12 14.09 -13.74
N ARG A 142 -14.42 13.95 -13.45
CA ARG A 142 -14.90 13.83 -12.06
C ARG A 142 -14.38 12.58 -11.38
N SER A 143 -14.35 11.45 -12.08
CA SER A 143 -13.79 10.20 -11.53
C SER A 143 -12.30 10.33 -11.24
N ALA A 144 -11.54 10.98 -12.14
CA ALA A 144 -10.14 11.28 -11.92
C ALA A 144 -9.93 12.15 -10.67
N GLY A 145 -10.74 13.21 -10.50
CA GLY A 145 -10.68 14.08 -9.31
C GLY A 145 -10.97 13.33 -8.01
N ILE A 146 -11.98 12.47 -7.98
CA ILE A 146 -12.29 11.65 -6.80
C ILE A 146 -11.11 10.74 -6.44
N ILE A 147 -10.46 10.13 -7.43
CA ILE A 147 -9.27 9.29 -7.20
C ILE A 147 -8.10 10.13 -6.69
N GLU A 148 -7.92 11.34 -7.20
CA GLU A 148 -6.88 12.26 -6.74
C GLU A 148 -7.07 12.64 -5.27
N ASP A 149 -8.28 13.07 -4.89
CA ASP A 149 -8.62 13.38 -3.49
C ASP A 149 -8.36 12.18 -2.57
N LYS A 150 -8.75 10.98 -3.00
CA LYS A 150 -8.49 9.74 -2.26
C LYS A 150 -7.00 9.48 -2.05
N ILE A 151 -6.18 9.65 -3.09
CA ILE A 151 -4.72 9.47 -3.01
C ILE A 151 -4.11 10.50 -2.06
N ASP A 152 -4.56 11.74 -2.10
CA ASP A 152 -4.03 12.82 -1.26
C ASP A 152 -4.40 12.64 0.21
N ILE A 153 -5.64 12.25 0.50
CA ILE A 153 -6.07 11.86 1.84
C ILE A 153 -5.23 10.69 2.38
N GLU A 154 -4.99 9.65 1.58
CA GLU A 154 -4.15 8.52 1.99
C GLU A 154 -2.70 8.94 2.29
N ARG A 155 -2.14 9.88 1.52
CA ARG A 155 -0.80 10.44 1.76
C ARG A 155 -0.74 11.24 3.05
N GLU A 156 -1.73 12.09 3.29
CA GLU A 156 -1.81 12.90 4.50
C GLU A 156 -1.94 12.02 5.75
N LEU A 157 -2.85 11.04 5.74
CA LEU A 157 -3.01 10.07 6.82
C LEU A 157 -1.71 9.29 7.07
N SER A 158 -1.02 8.86 6.02
CA SER A 158 0.22 8.12 6.16
C SER A 158 1.33 8.97 6.79
N SER A 159 1.40 10.26 6.46
CA SER A 159 2.34 11.22 7.06
C SER A 159 2.08 11.41 8.55
N ILE A 160 0.83 11.63 8.93
CA ILE A 160 0.42 11.77 10.35
C ILE A 160 0.74 10.48 11.14
N MET A 161 0.48 9.31 10.56
CA MET A 161 0.76 8.04 11.21
C MET A 161 2.26 7.79 11.44
N VAL A 162 3.13 8.21 10.51
CA VAL A 162 4.59 8.11 10.67
C VAL A 162 5.05 9.00 11.82
N GLN A 163 4.56 10.24 11.90
CA GLN A 163 4.86 11.16 12.99
C GLN A 163 4.43 10.60 14.36
N LYS A 164 3.19 10.09 14.44
CA LYS A 164 2.67 9.48 15.68
C LYS A 164 3.45 8.24 16.13
N ARG A 165 3.88 7.40 15.20
CA ARG A 165 4.74 6.25 15.51
C ARG A 165 6.11 6.68 16.02
N PHE A 166 6.67 7.76 15.49
CA PHE A 166 7.94 8.31 15.97
C PHE A 166 7.81 8.86 17.39
N GLU A 167 6.78 9.68 17.64
CA GLU A 167 6.45 10.19 18.98
C GLU A 167 6.26 9.05 19.98
N GLY A 168 5.48 8.02 19.63
CA GLY A 168 5.27 6.84 20.48
C GLY A 168 6.56 6.09 20.78
N ARG A 169 7.48 5.94 19.82
CA ARG A 169 8.79 5.33 20.04
C ARG A 169 9.68 6.15 20.96
N MET A 170 9.68 7.46 20.83
CA MET A 170 10.43 8.36 21.72
C MET A 170 9.91 8.25 23.16
N ILE A 171 8.60 8.26 23.35
CA ILE A 171 7.99 8.09 24.68
C ILE A 171 8.31 6.71 25.24
N ALA A 172 8.21 5.65 24.45
CA ALA A 172 8.52 4.28 24.89
C ALA A 172 10.02 4.08 25.19
N SER A 173 10.93 4.82 24.55
CA SER A 173 12.37 4.73 24.83
C SER A 173 12.81 5.57 26.06
N SER A 174 12.00 6.54 26.47
CA SER A 174 12.31 7.47 27.58
C SER A 174 12.64 6.76 28.90
N PRO A 175 11.90 5.74 29.36
CA PRO A 175 12.22 5.02 30.60
C PRO A 175 13.57 4.29 30.54
N PHE A 176 13.95 3.76 29.36
CA PHE A 176 15.25 3.12 29.21
C PHE A 176 16.40 4.11 29.39
N GLY A 177 16.26 5.31 28.81
CA GLY A 177 17.22 6.39 28.99
C GLY A 177 17.35 6.82 30.45
N LEU A 178 16.24 6.90 31.19
CA LEU A 178 16.20 7.27 32.58
C LEU A 178 16.84 6.21 33.47
N ILE A 179 16.55 4.91 33.25
CA ILE A 179 17.17 3.80 33.96
C ILE A 179 18.67 3.79 33.72
N LEU A 180 19.12 3.97 32.49
CA LEU A 180 20.55 4.02 32.16
C LEU A 180 21.25 5.21 32.82
N MET A 181 20.60 6.37 32.85
CA MET A 181 21.11 7.56 33.54
C MET A 181 21.28 7.34 35.03
N ILE A 182 20.26 6.75 35.70
CA ILE A 182 20.35 6.44 37.15
C ILE A 182 21.46 5.41 37.43
N LYS A 183 21.61 4.40 36.58
CA LYS A 183 22.64 3.39 36.68
C LYS A 183 24.06 3.97 36.62
N ILE A 184 24.26 5.02 35.83
CA ILE A 184 25.56 5.69 35.68
C ILE A 184 25.82 6.67 36.83
N LEU A 185 24.79 7.45 37.24
CA LEU A 185 24.95 8.47 38.27
C LEU A 185 24.94 7.93 39.69
N SER A 186 24.19 6.86 39.95
CA SER A 186 24.00 6.31 41.29
C SER A 186 23.84 4.78 41.25
N PRO A 187 24.95 4.02 41.09
CA PRO A 187 24.90 2.55 40.99
C PRO A 187 24.28 1.90 42.21
N ASP A 188 24.53 2.48 43.40
CA ASP A 188 24.04 1.95 44.68
C ASP A 188 22.51 1.97 44.82
N TYR A 189 21.86 2.88 44.12
CA TYR A 189 20.39 2.97 44.11
C TYR A 189 19.73 1.82 43.33
N MET A 190 20.45 1.22 42.40
CA MET A 190 19.97 0.12 41.58
C MET A 190 20.28 -1.28 42.16
N ALA A 191 21.20 -1.39 43.11
CA ALA A 191 21.60 -2.65 43.71
C ALA A 191 20.41 -3.46 44.27
N PRO A 192 19.46 -2.86 45.05
CA PRO A 192 18.31 -3.60 45.58
C PRO A 192 17.37 -4.16 44.51
N LEU A 193 17.34 -3.53 43.32
CA LEU A 193 16.46 -3.93 42.19
C LEU A 193 16.96 -5.21 41.49
N TYR A 194 18.29 -5.45 41.54
CA TYR A 194 18.91 -6.61 40.88
C TYR A 194 19.26 -7.74 41.89
N GLU A 195 19.48 -7.43 43.14
CA GLU A 195 19.89 -8.39 44.16
C GLU A 195 18.71 -9.07 44.86
N THR A 196 17.54 -8.39 44.95
CA THR A 196 16.36 -8.97 45.59
C THR A 196 15.47 -9.73 44.60
N ALA A 197 14.90 -10.86 45.05
CA ALA A 197 13.97 -11.66 44.25
C ALA A 197 12.71 -10.86 43.80
N LEU A 198 12.24 -9.96 44.68
CA LEU A 198 11.12 -9.05 44.38
C LEU A 198 11.50 -8.00 43.32
N GLY A 199 12.71 -7.45 43.37
CA GLY A 199 13.20 -6.50 42.39
C GLY A 199 13.30 -7.11 40.99
N ARG A 200 13.77 -8.36 40.87
CA ARG A 200 13.82 -9.09 39.61
C ARG A 200 12.42 -9.37 39.05
N ALA A 201 11.45 -9.73 39.89
CA ALA A 201 10.08 -9.97 39.47
C ALA A 201 9.43 -8.69 38.92
N VAL A 202 9.59 -7.56 39.62
CA VAL A 202 9.05 -6.26 39.21
C VAL A 202 9.69 -5.78 37.91
N SER A 203 11.02 -5.88 37.74
CA SER A 203 11.69 -5.48 36.51
C SER A 203 11.29 -6.35 35.32
N THR A 204 11.08 -7.67 35.52
CA THR A 204 10.63 -8.58 34.46
C THR A 204 9.21 -8.28 34.05
N ILE A 205 8.29 -8.02 34.98
CA ILE A 205 6.90 -7.65 34.71
C ILE A 205 6.85 -6.32 33.97
N SER A 206 7.64 -5.32 34.40
CA SER A 206 7.73 -4.02 33.71
C SER A 206 8.23 -4.15 32.26
N LEU A 207 9.20 -5.03 32.04
CA LEU A 207 9.76 -5.27 30.71
C LEU A 207 8.75 -5.97 29.78
N VAL A 208 7.96 -6.92 30.31
CA VAL A 208 6.87 -7.58 29.57
C VAL A 208 5.74 -6.60 29.24
N LEU A 209 5.31 -5.78 30.20
CA LEU A 209 4.29 -4.74 29.99
C LEU A 209 4.72 -3.69 28.94
N MET A 210 6.01 -3.43 28.84
CA MET A 210 6.56 -2.45 27.91
C MET A 210 6.73 -3.02 26.49
N ALA A 211 6.83 -4.35 26.36
CA ALA A 211 6.94 -5.05 25.08
C ALA A 211 5.57 -5.43 24.47
N ALA A 212 4.49 -5.39 25.26
CA ALA A 212 3.11 -5.67 24.82
C ALA A 212 2.42 -4.43 24.25
#